data_5a1fbcd2cf8a255be2972117465347e3
#
_entry.id   5a1fbcd2cf8a255be2972117465347e3
#
_cell.length_a   1.000
_cell.length_b   1.000
_cell.length_c   1.000
_cell.angle_alpha   90.00
_cell.angle_beta   90.00
_cell.angle_gamma   90.00
#
_symmetry.space_group_name_H-M   'P 1'
#
loop_
_entity.id
_entity.type
_entity.pdbx_description
1 polymer ?
#
loop_
_entity_poly.entity_id
_entity_poly.type
_entity_poly.pdbx_seq_one_letter_code
_entity_poly.pdbx_strand_id
1 'polypeptide(L)'
;LMGLEPSLASSTSSAYARSNLPCFAYPARNEIEIRGKKIIGSAQKRSGSDFIQHGSIPLVTELDLLMAISFGLPPGRQDSLTSISDELERAGSYQEAADYFVQGFKSYFSLEFKPLVLTPSDLEQIKKIEAIKYKHPDWTLRKLAPISI
;
A
#
# COMPACT_ATOMS: atom_id res chain seq x y z
N LEU A 1 16.93 -0.55 9.42
CA LEU A 1 16.31 -1.20 10.57
C LEU A 1 16.06 -2.70 10.31
N MET A 2 15.33 -3.07 9.26
CA MET A 2 15.08 -4.48 8.88
C MET A 2 16.26 -5.15 8.15
N GLY A 3 17.34 -4.45 7.86
CA GLY A 3 18.44 -4.94 7.01
C GLY A 3 18.16 -4.82 5.51
N LEU A 4 17.07 -4.16 5.11
CA LEU A 4 16.74 -3.88 3.73
C LEU A 4 17.39 -2.58 3.27
N GLU A 5 17.77 -2.52 1.99
CA GLU A 5 18.40 -1.35 1.37
C GLU A 5 17.47 -0.74 0.29
N PRO A 6 16.45 0.00 0.71
CA PRO A 6 15.52 0.63 -0.22
C PRO A 6 16.14 1.85 -0.90
N SER A 7 15.69 2.12 -2.12
CA SER A 7 15.99 3.33 -2.87
C SER A 7 14.70 3.96 -3.41
N LEU A 8 14.79 5.22 -3.83
CA LEU A 8 13.70 5.86 -4.55
C LEU A 8 13.88 5.65 -6.05
N ALA A 9 12.81 5.20 -6.72
CA ALA A 9 12.80 5.09 -8.17
C ALA A 9 13.10 6.44 -8.82
N SER A 10 14.12 6.50 -9.66
CA SER A 10 14.61 7.74 -10.28
C SER A 10 13.70 8.24 -11.41
N SER A 11 12.94 7.35 -12.03
CA SER A 11 12.09 7.66 -13.18
C SER A 11 10.80 6.85 -13.19
N THR A 12 9.81 7.36 -13.92
CA THR A 12 8.59 6.61 -14.25
C THR A 12 8.73 6.04 -15.65
N SER A 13 8.49 4.74 -15.81
CA SER A 13 8.46 4.13 -17.15
C SER A 13 7.41 4.80 -18.03
N SER A 14 7.76 5.12 -19.27
CA SER A 14 6.81 5.66 -20.25
C SER A 14 5.63 4.72 -20.53
N ALA A 15 5.79 3.43 -20.29
CA ALA A 15 4.73 2.43 -20.36
C ALA A 15 3.69 2.61 -19.23
N TYR A 16 4.11 3.06 -18.04
CA TYR A 16 3.20 3.35 -16.93
C TYR A 16 2.22 4.47 -17.25
N ALA A 17 2.69 5.52 -17.93
CA ALA A 17 1.87 6.68 -18.25
C ALA A 17 0.81 6.43 -19.36
N ARG A 18 0.93 5.33 -20.11
CA ARG A 18 0.10 5.02 -21.28
C ARG A 18 -0.87 3.85 -21.11
N SER A 19 -0.89 3.20 -19.96
CA SER A 19 -1.62 1.93 -19.81
C SER A 19 -2.40 1.88 -18.51
N ASN A 20 -3.55 1.18 -18.54
CA ASN A 20 -4.32 0.80 -17.36
C ASN A 20 -3.65 -0.37 -16.61
N LEU A 21 -2.35 -0.26 -16.34
CA LEU A 21 -1.60 -1.29 -15.66
C LEU A 21 -1.91 -1.31 -14.16
N PRO A 22 -1.85 -2.47 -13.51
CA PRO A 22 -1.97 -2.57 -12.06
C PRO A 22 -0.93 -1.70 -11.35
N CYS A 23 -1.29 -1.19 -10.17
CA CYS A 23 -0.45 -0.28 -9.37
C CYS A 23 0.95 -0.82 -9.04
N PHE A 24 1.14 -2.14 -9.10
CA PHE A 24 2.44 -2.80 -8.85
C PHE A 24 3.19 -3.20 -10.12
N ALA A 25 2.67 -2.92 -11.32
CA ALA A 25 3.34 -3.32 -12.57
C ALA A 25 4.67 -2.61 -12.82
N TYR A 26 4.87 -1.42 -12.27
CA TYR A 26 6.09 -0.64 -12.43
C TYR A 26 6.30 0.31 -11.24
N PRO A 27 7.54 0.56 -10.83
CA PRO A 27 7.82 1.69 -9.96
C PRO A 27 7.58 3.00 -10.73
N ALA A 28 6.88 3.93 -10.10
CA ALA A 28 6.80 5.31 -10.54
C ALA A 28 7.90 6.13 -9.84
N ARG A 29 8.26 7.28 -10.41
CA ARG A 29 9.24 8.17 -9.81
C ARG A 29 8.90 8.47 -8.34
N ASN A 30 9.89 8.39 -7.47
CA ASN A 30 9.79 8.57 -6.02
C ASN A 30 9.04 7.45 -5.28
N GLU A 31 8.69 6.35 -5.93
CA GLU A 31 8.24 5.15 -5.21
C GLU A 31 9.43 4.37 -4.65
N ILE A 32 9.16 3.56 -3.65
CA ILE A 32 10.20 2.82 -2.94
C ILE A 32 10.44 1.47 -3.64
N GLU A 33 11.69 1.24 -3.99
CA GLU A 33 12.14 0.01 -4.65
C GLU A 33 13.34 -0.60 -3.93
N ILE A 34 13.56 -1.89 -4.14
CA ILE A 34 14.77 -2.61 -3.76
C ILE A 34 15.27 -3.32 -5.00
N ARG A 35 16.52 -3.06 -5.39
CA ARG A 35 17.14 -3.63 -6.59
C ARG A 35 16.30 -3.48 -7.86
N GLY A 36 15.65 -2.31 -8.02
CA GLY A 36 14.78 -2.01 -9.16
C GLY A 36 13.41 -2.65 -9.13
N LYS A 37 13.04 -3.38 -8.05
CA LYS A 37 11.72 -3.98 -7.85
C LYS A 37 10.92 -3.14 -6.86
N LYS A 38 9.69 -2.83 -7.21
CA LYS A 38 8.78 -2.05 -6.34
C LYS A 38 8.41 -2.86 -5.11
N ILE A 39 8.65 -2.30 -3.91
CA ILE A 39 8.27 -2.91 -2.64
C ILE A 39 7.12 -2.16 -1.95
N ILE A 40 6.92 -0.87 -2.23
CA ILE A 40 5.84 -0.08 -1.64
C ILE A 40 5.04 0.58 -2.76
N GLY A 41 3.74 0.29 -2.82
CA GLY A 41 2.78 1.06 -3.61
C GLY A 41 2.10 2.10 -2.74
N SER A 42 2.18 3.37 -3.09
CA SER A 42 1.59 4.43 -2.29
C SER A 42 0.79 5.43 -3.11
N ALA A 43 -0.20 6.05 -2.47
CA ALA A 43 -0.98 7.13 -3.02
C ALA A 43 -1.21 8.21 -1.98
N GLN A 44 -1.32 9.45 -2.43
CA GLN A 44 -1.59 10.59 -1.58
C GLN A 44 -2.80 11.36 -2.10
N LYS A 45 -3.74 11.70 -1.22
CA LYS A 45 -4.81 12.64 -1.49
C LYS A 45 -4.62 13.88 -0.63
N ARG A 46 -4.70 15.04 -1.26
CA ARG A 46 -4.63 16.35 -0.57
C ARG A 46 -5.96 17.07 -0.63
N SER A 47 -6.27 17.82 0.44
CA SER A 47 -7.43 18.70 0.54
C SER A 47 -7.03 19.94 1.36
N GLY A 48 -6.79 21.06 0.70
CA GLY A 48 -6.23 22.24 1.37
C GLY A 48 -4.85 21.98 1.95
N SER A 49 -4.69 22.25 3.25
CA SER A 49 -3.46 21.96 4.02
C SER A 49 -3.32 20.50 4.43
N ASP A 50 -4.41 19.74 4.38
CA ASP A 50 -4.46 18.39 4.90
C ASP A 50 -4.13 17.36 3.80
N PHE A 51 -3.55 16.25 4.20
CA PHE A 51 -3.35 15.13 3.28
C PHE A 51 -3.47 13.81 4.01
N ILE A 52 -3.82 12.79 3.24
CA ILE A 52 -3.71 11.40 3.66
C ILE A 52 -2.74 10.67 2.73
N GLN A 53 -1.79 10.00 3.32
CA GLN A 53 -0.88 9.09 2.64
C GLN A 53 -1.25 7.66 3.03
N HIS A 54 -1.47 6.81 2.03
CA HIS A 54 -1.69 5.39 2.28
C HIS A 54 -0.90 4.57 1.27
N GLY A 55 -0.69 3.31 1.59
CA GLY A 55 0.02 2.41 0.71
C GLY A 55 -0.14 0.96 1.14
N SER A 56 0.39 0.08 0.32
CA SER A 56 0.50 -1.34 0.64
C SER A 56 1.94 -1.81 0.47
N ILE A 57 2.32 -2.74 1.33
CA ILE A 57 3.64 -3.35 1.38
C ILE A 57 3.41 -4.84 1.37
N PRO A 58 3.76 -5.56 0.30
CA PRO A 58 3.62 -7.00 0.27
C PRO A 58 4.52 -7.66 1.32
N LEU A 59 3.95 -8.52 2.15
CA LEU A 59 4.73 -9.38 3.06
C LEU A 59 5.28 -10.59 2.33
N VAL A 60 4.48 -11.11 1.38
CA VAL A 60 4.82 -12.22 0.49
C VAL A 60 4.40 -11.84 -0.93
N THR A 61 5.13 -12.27 -1.92
CA THR A 61 4.77 -12.06 -3.33
C THR A 61 3.87 -13.21 -3.81
N GLU A 62 2.58 -12.92 -3.97
CA GLU A 62 1.59 -13.85 -4.56
C GLU A 62 1.37 -13.51 -6.04
N LEU A 63 2.39 -13.74 -6.86
CA LEU A 63 2.37 -13.38 -8.28
C LEU A 63 1.24 -14.07 -9.05
N ASP A 64 0.99 -15.34 -8.82
CA ASP A 64 -0.05 -16.11 -9.52
C ASP A 64 -1.44 -15.52 -9.24
N LEU A 65 -1.71 -15.15 -7.99
CA LEU A 65 -2.96 -14.49 -7.61
C LEU A 65 -3.06 -13.11 -8.24
N LEU A 66 -1.98 -12.32 -8.18
CA LEU A 66 -1.94 -10.99 -8.78
C LEU A 66 -2.17 -11.06 -10.30
N MET A 67 -1.57 -12.03 -10.97
CA MET A 67 -1.76 -12.29 -12.41
C MET A 67 -3.21 -12.68 -12.73
N ALA A 68 -3.80 -13.53 -11.91
CA ALA A 68 -5.17 -14.02 -12.12
C ALA A 68 -6.23 -12.90 -12.00
N ILE A 69 -6.00 -11.90 -11.13
CA ILE A 69 -6.94 -10.79 -10.93
C ILE A 69 -6.60 -9.53 -11.73
N SER A 70 -5.46 -9.52 -12.41
CA SER A 70 -5.01 -8.37 -13.21
C SER A 70 -5.28 -8.61 -14.70
N PHE A 71 -5.98 -7.69 -15.35
CA PHE A 71 -6.13 -7.73 -16.79
C PHE A 71 -4.80 -7.38 -17.47
N GLY A 72 -4.08 -8.42 -17.92
CA GLY A 72 -2.98 -8.23 -18.86
C GLY A 72 -1.71 -7.60 -18.28
N LEU A 73 -1.12 -8.17 -17.23
CA LEU A 73 0.29 -7.89 -16.95
C LEU A 73 1.13 -8.33 -18.16
N PRO A 74 1.93 -7.43 -18.75
CA PRO A 74 2.77 -7.79 -19.88
C PRO A 74 3.70 -8.96 -19.52
N PRO A 75 3.96 -9.90 -20.42
CA PRO A 75 4.95 -10.96 -20.20
C PRO A 75 6.30 -10.38 -19.81
N GLY A 76 7.00 -11.01 -18.86
CA GLY A 76 8.32 -10.58 -18.38
C GLY A 76 8.31 -9.50 -17.29
N ARG A 77 7.16 -9.19 -16.70
CA ARG A 77 7.03 -8.21 -15.60
C ARG A 77 6.88 -8.83 -14.21
N GLN A 78 7.06 -10.12 -14.12
CA GLN A 78 7.11 -10.86 -12.86
C GLN A 78 8.22 -10.35 -11.92
N ASP A 79 9.27 -9.74 -12.50
CA ASP A 79 10.42 -9.21 -11.76
C ASP A 79 10.28 -7.74 -11.32
N SER A 80 9.14 -7.08 -11.52
CA SER A 80 8.98 -5.66 -11.17
C SER A 80 8.49 -5.43 -9.75
N LEU A 81 8.03 -6.46 -9.06
CA LEU A 81 7.51 -6.45 -7.71
C LEU A 81 8.36 -7.34 -6.81
N THR A 82 8.51 -6.94 -5.55
CA THR A 82 9.10 -7.75 -4.49
C THR A 82 8.31 -7.63 -3.20
N SER A 83 8.64 -8.45 -2.22
CA SER A 83 8.02 -8.44 -0.90
C SER A 83 9.08 -8.43 0.21
N ILE A 84 8.62 -8.16 1.43
CA ILE A 84 9.49 -8.23 2.61
C ILE A 84 10.13 -9.62 2.75
N SER A 85 9.36 -10.68 2.56
CA SER A 85 9.88 -12.05 2.71
C SER A 85 10.90 -12.41 1.64
N ASP A 86 10.67 -11.98 0.39
CA ASP A 86 11.61 -12.22 -0.70
C ASP A 86 12.96 -11.52 -0.46
N GLU A 87 12.89 -10.27 0.01
CA GLU A 87 14.09 -9.47 0.24
C GLU A 87 14.87 -9.86 1.51
N LEU A 88 14.19 -10.41 2.51
CA LEU A 88 14.79 -10.94 3.72
C LEU A 88 15.27 -12.39 3.58
N GLU A 89 14.86 -13.08 2.50
CA GLU A 89 15.08 -14.52 2.30
C GLU A 89 14.54 -15.39 3.45
N ARG A 90 13.50 -14.90 4.12
CA ARG A 90 12.78 -15.57 5.22
C ARG A 90 11.38 -15.03 5.35
N ALA A 91 10.51 -15.77 6.04
CA ALA A 91 9.17 -15.30 6.33
C ALA A 91 9.20 -13.99 7.16
N GLY A 92 8.57 -12.96 6.64
CA GLY A 92 8.29 -11.72 7.35
C GLY A 92 6.89 -11.74 7.95
N SER A 93 6.72 -11.19 9.15
CA SER A 93 5.40 -11.06 9.77
C SER A 93 4.88 -9.64 9.70
N TYR A 94 3.54 -9.50 9.76
CA TYR A 94 2.90 -8.19 9.86
C TYR A 94 3.40 -7.40 11.08
N GLN A 95 3.50 -8.06 12.24
CA GLN A 95 3.93 -7.40 13.47
C GLN A 95 5.36 -6.89 13.37
N GLU A 96 6.26 -7.72 12.84
CA GLU A 96 7.65 -7.32 12.62
C GLU A 96 7.74 -6.09 11.71
N ALA A 97 7.04 -6.11 10.58
CA ALA A 97 7.02 -4.98 9.65
C ALA A 97 6.46 -3.72 10.31
N ALA A 98 5.33 -3.82 11.02
CA ALA A 98 4.70 -2.71 11.72
C ALA A 98 5.64 -2.09 12.77
N ASP A 99 6.32 -2.91 13.55
CA ASP A 99 7.26 -2.45 14.58
C ASP A 99 8.44 -1.68 13.97
N TYR A 100 9.00 -2.15 12.87
CA TYR A 100 10.07 -1.42 12.16
C TYR A 100 9.58 -0.12 11.52
N PHE A 101 8.37 -0.08 10.99
CA PHE A 101 7.78 1.16 10.50
C PHE A 101 7.59 2.17 11.61
N VAL A 102 7.02 1.77 12.74
CA VAL A 102 6.87 2.64 13.92
C VAL A 102 8.22 3.17 14.38
N GLN A 103 9.25 2.32 14.47
CA GLN A 103 10.60 2.74 14.84
C GLN A 103 11.20 3.72 13.83
N GLY A 104 11.03 3.46 12.54
CA GLY A 104 11.50 4.34 11.46
C GLY A 104 10.88 5.73 11.55
N PHE A 105 9.55 5.80 11.71
CA PHE A 105 8.83 7.07 11.87
C PHE A 105 9.24 7.81 13.15
N LYS A 106 9.36 7.12 14.28
CA LYS A 106 9.87 7.71 15.53
C LYS A 106 11.24 8.34 15.33
N SER A 107 12.16 7.60 14.73
CA SER A 107 13.54 8.03 14.55
C SER A 107 13.66 9.19 13.57
N TYR A 108 12.96 9.12 12.43
CA TYR A 108 13.09 10.13 11.37
C TYR A 108 12.38 11.44 11.67
N PHE A 109 11.17 11.37 12.22
CA PHE A 109 10.33 12.54 12.49
C PHE A 109 10.34 13.00 13.94
N SER A 110 11.09 12.33 14.83
CA SER A 110 11.09 12.59 16.27
C SER A 110 9.69 12.53 16.88
N LEU A 111 8.87 11.55 16.46
CA LEU A 111 7.49 11.35 16.89
C LEU A 111 7.38 10.39 18.07
N GLU A 112 6.42 10.63 18.93
CA GLU A 112 5.98 9.68 19.96
C GLU A 112 4.68 9.00 19.51
N PHE A 113 4.68 7.66 19.47
CA PHE A 113 3.48 6.88 19.16
C PHE A 113 2.84 6.41 20.46
N LYS A 114 1.52 6.60 20.55
CA LYS A 114 0.69 6.10 21.65
C LYS A 114 -0.31 5.08 21.11
N PRO A 115 -0.51 3.94 21.80
CA PRO A 115 -1.54 2.99 21.43
C PRO A 115 -2.92 3.67 21.40
N LEU A 116 -3.66 3.49 20.32
CA LEU A 116 -5.06 3.90 20.24
C LEU A 116 -5.95 2.75 20.72
N VAL A 117 -6.67 2.99 21.80
CA VAL A 117 -7.69 2.06 22.29
C VAL A 117 -9.06 2.54 21.83
N LEU A 118 -9.70 1.77 20.96
CA LEU A 118 -11.03 2.08 20.49
C LEU A 118 -12.06 1.92 21.60
N THR A 119 -12.90 2.94 21.78
CA THR A 119 -14.02 2.88 22.73
C THR A 119 -15.19 2.07 22.14
N PRO A 120 -16.16 1.62 22.97
CA PRO A 120 -17.40 1.03 22.46
C PRO A 120 -18.14 1.92 21.45
N SER A 121 -18.14 3.23 21.67
CA SER A 121 -18.74 4.21 20.76
C SER A 121 -18.03 4.25 19.40
N ASP A 122 -16.69 4.19 19.39
CA ASP A 122 -15.92 4.14 18.14
C ASP A 122 -16.24 2.86 17.35
N LEU A 123 -16.34 1.73 18.04
CA LEU A 123 -16.69 0.45 17.42
C LEU A 123 -18.11 0.45 16.84
N GLU A 124 -19.06 1.11 17.50
CA GLU A 124 -20.42 1.28 16.97
C GLU A 124 -20.43 2.15 15.72
N GLN A 125 -19.70 3.26 15.73
CA GLN A 125 -19.57 4.14 14.56
C GLN A 125 -18.91 3.42 13.38
N ILE A 126 -17.86 2.64 13.63
CA ILE A 126 -17.19 1.83 12.60
C ILE A 126 -18.19 0.85 11.95
N LYS A 127 -18.97 0.12 12.76
CA LYS A 127 -19.99 -0.81 12.25
C LYS A 127 -21.07 -0.10 11.43
N LYS A 128 -21.49 1.10 11.87
CA LYS A 128 -22.45 1.92 11.13
C LYS A 128 -21.91 2.34 9.78
N ILE A 129 -20.69 2.85 9.72
CA ILE A 129 -20.03 3.26 8.46
C ILE A 129 -19.83 2.05 7.55
N GLU A 130 -19.41 0.92 8.09
CA GLU A 130 -19.27 -0.33 7.34
C GLU A 130 -20.57 -0.71 6.65
N ALA A 131 -21.69 -0.71 7.40
CA ALA A 131 -23.00 -1.12 6.90
C ALA A 131 -23.55 -0.15 5.84
N ILE A 132 -23.48 1.16 6.10
CA ILE A 132 -24.10 2.19 5.25
C ILE A 132 -23.27 2.43 3.99
N LYS A 133 -21.96 2.35 4.08
CA LYS A 133 -21.08 2.72 2.98
C LYS A 133 -20.36 1.52 2.37
N TYR A 134 -19.47 0.88 3.14
CA TYR A 134 -18.51 -0.07 2.57
C TYR A 134 -19.13 -1.41 2.15
N LYS A 135 -20.23 -1.83 2.76
CA LYS A 135 -21.02 -3.00 2.34
C LYS A 135 -22.10 -2.68 1.32
N HIS A 136 -22.35 -1.40 1.04
CA HIS A 136 -23.41 -1.02 0.10
C HIS A 136 -22.97 -1.29 -1.36
N PRO A 137 -23.83 -1.93 -2.19
CA PRO A 137 -23.52 -2.24 -3.59
C PRO A 137 -23.11 -1.02 -4.43
N ASP A 138 -23.70 0.14 -4.16
CA ASP A 138 -23.37 1.36 -4.89
C ASP A 138 -21.91 1.80 -4.67
N TRP A 139 -21.36 1.56 -3.47
CA TRP A 139 -19.95 1.81 -3.22
C TRP A 139 -19.05 0.76 -3.88
N THR A 140 -19.38 -0.52 -3.68
CA THR A 140 -18.49 -1.63 -4.08
C THR A 140 -18.55 -1.95 -5.56
N LEU A 141 -19.73 -1.86 -6.18
CA LEU A 141 -19.96 -2.29 -7.56
C LEU A 141 -20.13 -1.13 -8.54
N ARG A 142 -20.79 -0.04 -8.13
CA ARG A 142 -21.14 1.06 -9.03
C ARG A 142 -20.24 2.26 -8.95
N LYS A 143 -19.32 2.31 -7.98
CA LYS A 143 -18.41 3.45 -7.74
C LYS A 143 -19.15 4.80 -7.63
N LEU A 144 -20.37 4.81 -7.13
CA LEU A 144 -21.13 6.02 -6.91
C LEU A 144 -20.51 6.84 -5.77
N ALA A 145 -20.78 8.15 -5.78
CA ALA A 145 -20.32 9.05 -4.73
C ALA A 145 -20.75 8.54 -3.34
N PRO A 146 -19.92 8.73 -2.31
CA PRO A 146 -20.26 8.30 -0.96
C PRO A 146 -21.58 8.91 -0.51
N ILE A 147 -22.46 8.09 0.08
CA ILE A 147 -23.66 8.55 0.76
C ILE A 147 -23.18 9.50 1.87
N SER A 148 -23.69 10.73 1.85
CA SER A 148 -23.40 11.71 2.92
C SER A 148 -23.85 11.12 4.26
N ILE A 149 -22.95 11.07 5.22
CA ILE A 149 -23.16 10.58 6.59
C ILE A 149 -23.54 11.75 7.47
#